data_9b6c5be2d445b32d0853154c506aef60
#
_entry.id   9b6c5be2d445b32d0853154c506aef60
#
_cell.length_a   1.000
_cell.length_b   1.000
_cell.length_c   1.000
_cell.angle_alpha   90.00
_cell.angle_beta   90.00
_cell.angle_gamma   90.00
#
_symmetry.space_group_name_H-M   'P 1'
#
loop_
_entity.id
_entity.type
_entity.pdbx_description
1 polymer ?
#
loop_
_entity_poly.entity_id
_entity_poly.type
_entity_poly.pdbx_seq_one_letter_code
_entity_poly.pdbx_strand_id
1 'polypeptide(L)'
;MSSTSSEPCLALVDCNNFYVSCERVFRPDLAQIPVAVLSNNDGCVIARSEEVKQLGVAMGTPYFQCGPELRRAGAVVFSSNYPLYGDFSHRVMQTLEAQCPRVERYSIDEAFVEIPGSEQTEREAFARQLREQVLRDTGIPVSIGLAPTKVLAKLANRQAKRRKEAAGIWSMPDDPEIRQQQLSVTPLTDIWGIGRRWARRLETEGWQNAADLAAADPAMIRLVANVVLQRIALELRGEPCLSLEETSPPPRSLVRSRSFGQPLYQLTELRPALGRYLQRGWEHLRRHHLRASGIQVFLHTSRFHREVRYFGSRQAVIEPTDDLWELQRCAFALLEQAYRSGVAYTRCGVMLFGLEPDQPSWNMDTAWQPRAELQQAITGLQQRWGRNVLQLAHTLTAAKGLPLQQHRSPRYTTQWSELPVIGLH
;
A
#
# COMPACT_ATOMS: atom_id res chain seq x y z
N MET A 1 -39.36 24.41 11.10
CA MET A 1 -38.26 23.73 11.77
C MET A 1 -37.37 23.16 10.66
N SER A 2 -36.35 23.93 10.24
CA SER A 2 -35.39 23.50 9.24
C SER A 2 -34.45 22.52 9.93
N SER A 3 -34.53 21.24 9.60
CA SER A 3 -33.51 20.27 9.96
C SER A 3 -32.25 20.63 9.16
N THR A 4 -31.37 21.39 9.76
CA THR A 4 -29.99 21.49 9.30
C THR A 4 -29.37 20.09 9.46
N SER A 5 -29.42 19.28 8.41
CA SER A 5 -28.60 18.09 8.32
C SER A 5 -27.14 18.58 8.36
N SER A 6 -26.51 18.47 9.52
CA SER A 6 -25.09 18.76 9.65
C SER A 6 -24.36 17.85 8.66
N GLU A 7 -23.57 18.44 7.76
CA GLU A 7 -22.73 17.67 6.84
C GLU A 7 -21.86 16.71 7.65
N PRO A 8 -21.71 15.45 7.21
CA PRO A 8 -20.93 14.46 7.94
C PRO A 8 -19.48 14.91 8.04
N CYS A 9 -18.94 14.96 9.25
CA CYS A 9 -17.53 15.25 9.46
C CYS A 9 -16.70 13.99 9.16
N LEU A 10 -15.74 14.14 8.28
CA LEU A 10 -14.79 13.08 7.99
C LEU A 10 -13.52 13.26 8.83
N ALA A 11 -12.86 12.16 9.14
CA ALA A 11 -11.50 12.19 9.64
C ALA A 11 -10.61 11.21 8.89
N LEU A 12 -9.34 11.56 8.75
CA LEU A 12 -8.29 10.61 8.42
C LEU A 12 -7.62 10.16 9.71
N VAL A 13 -7.65 8.87 9.99
CA VAL A 13 -6.87 8.20 11.03
C VAL A 13 -5.66 7.55 10.38
N ASP A 14 -4.46 7.89 10.83
CA ASP A 14 -3.19 7.43 10.26
C ASP A 14 -2.26 6.94 11.38
N CYS A 15 -1.75 5.72 11.26
CA CYS A 15 -0.86 5.10 12.22
C CYS A 15 0.54 5.72 12.14
N ASN A 16 1.02 6.29 13.24
CA ASN A 16 2.30 6.98 13.28
C ASN A 16 3.47 6.00 13.10
N ASN A 17 4.30 6.23 12.07
CA ASN A 17 5.47 5.40 11.78
C ASN A 17 5.13 3.89 11.78
N PHE A 18 4.03 3.50 11.19
CA PHE A 18 3.30 2.24 11.38
C PHE A 18 4.19 1.01 11.56
N TYR A 19 5.07 0.69 10.59
CA TYR A 19 5.89 -0.52 10.69
C TYR A 19 6.86 -0.47 11.86
N VAL A 20 7.42 0.70 12.17
CA VAL A 20 8.26 0.88 13.36
C VAL A 20 7.45 0.69 14.64
N SER A 21 6.23 1.22 14.68
CA SER A 21 5.34 1.07 15.82
C SER A 21 4.96 -0.40 16.06
N CYS A 22 4.69 -1.17 15.00
CA CYS A 22 4.45 -2.61 15.10
C CYS A 22 5.64 -3.37 15.72
N GLU A 23 6.88 -3.03 15.32
CA GLU A 23 8.08 -3.65 15.91
C GLU A 23 8.26 -3.25 17.37
N ARG A 24 8.01 -1.98 17.71
CA ARG A 24 8.15 -1.46 19.08
C ARG A 24 7.16 -2.06 20.08
N VAL A 25 5.98 -2.51 19.64
CA VAL A 25 5.01 -3.20 20.54
C VAL A 25 5.65 -4.41 21.20
N PHE A 26 6.47 -5.19 20.48
CA PHE A 26 7.16 -6.37 21.01
C PHE A 26 8.58 -6.08 21.52
N ARG A 27 9.06 -4.87 21.30
CA ARG A 27 10.41 -4.42 21.68
C ARG A 27 10.32 -3.04 22.35
N PRO A 28 9.74 -2.97 23.58
CA PRO A 28 9.62 -1.72 24.33
C PRO A 28 10.98 -1.08 24.65
N ASP A 29 12.04 -1.87 24.68
CA ASP A 29 13.42 -1.41 24.80
C ASP A 29 13.85 -0.47 23.65
N LEU A 30 13.15 -0.51 22.51
CA LEU A 30 13.40 0.35 21.35
C LEU A 30 12.64 1.69 21.37
N ALA A 31 11.92 2.02 22.45
CA ALA A 31 11.05 3.21 22.51
C ALA A 31 11.77 4.53 22.18
N GLN A 32 13.04 4.67 22.58
CA GLN A 32 13.87 5.86 22.36
C GLN A 32 15.07 5.59 21.42
N ILE A 33 15.17 4.40 20.87
CA ILE A 33 16.27 4.02 19.97
C ILE A 33 15.86 4.31 18.53
N PRO A 34 16.74 4.84 17.67
CA PRO A 34 16.47 4.98 16.25
C PRO A 34 16.12 3.64 15.61
N VAL A 35 14.98 3.56 14.92
CA VAL A 35 14.51 2.34 14.26
C VAL A 35 14.16 2.64 12.82
N ALA A 36 14.63 1.79 11.91
CA ALA A 36 14.27 1.81 10.48
C ALA A 36 13.78 0.45 10.02
N VAL A 37 12.78 0.44 9.13
CA VAL A 37 12.30 -0.77 8.46
C VAL A 37 12.60 -0.67 6.98
N LEU A 38 13.17 -1.75 6.44
CA LEU A 38 13.59 -1.85 5.05
C LEU A 38 12.51 -2.52 4.18
N SER A 39 12.53 -2.19 2.90
CA SER A 39 11.69 -2.83 1.88
C SER A 39 12.14 -4.27 1.61
N ASN A 40 11.40 -4.98 0.73
CA ASN A 40 11.85 -6.26 0.22
C ASN A 40 13.31 -6.20 -0.28
N ASN A 41 14.09 -7.26 -0.03
CA ASN A 41 15.53 -7.36 -0.30
C ASN A 41 16.38 -6.39 0.50
N ASP A 42 15.89 -5.91 1.63
CA ASP A 42 16.59 -4.90 2.46
C ASP A 42 17.10 -3.70 1.62
N GLY A 43 16.32 -3.34 0.58
CA GLY A 43 16.77 -2.43 -0.47
C GLY A 43 16.76 -0.97 -0.08
N CYS A 44 15.68 -0.48 0.51
CA CYS A 44 15.52 0.93 0.89
C CYS A 44 14.64 1.09 2.13
N VAL A 45 14.76 2.22 2.81
CA VAL A 45 13.98 2.56 3.99
C VAL A 45 12.53 2.84 3.61
N ILE A 46 11.57 2.10 4.19
CA ILE A 46 10.12 2.25 3.98
C ILE A 46 9.35 2.69 5.22
N ALA A 47 9.95 2.59 6.40
CA ALA A 47 9.46 3.22 7.62
C ALA A 47 10.64 3.62 8.50
N ARG A 48 10.44 4.66 9.30
CA ARG A 48 11.49 5.23 10.14
C ARG A 48 10.87 5.92 11.35
N SER A 49 11.53 5.76 12.49
CA SER A 49 11.19 6.45 13.72
C SER A 49 11.50 7.94 13.65
N GLU A 50 11.04 8.73 14.61
CA GLU A 50 11.35 10.16 14.68
C GLU A 50 12.85 10.42 14.81
N GLU A 51 13.54 9.59 15.57
CA GLU A 51 14.98 9.65 15.76
C GLU A 51 15.72 9.47 14.41
N VAL A 52 15.27 8.52 13.57
CA VAL A 52 15.85 8.31 12.22
C VAL A 52 15.51 9.47 11.28
N LYS A 53 14.34 10.10 11.43
CA LYS A 53 14.00 11.32 10.66
C LYS A 53 14.91 12.49 11.02
N GLN A 54 15.26 12.64 12.31
CA GLN A 54 16.19 13.66 12.81
C GLN A 54 17.61 13.48 12.26
N LEU A 55 18.03 12.24 11.96
CA LEU A 55 19.28 11.96 11.25
C LEU A 55 19.23 12.38 9.77
N GLY A 56 18.14 12.90 9.26
CA GLY A 56 18.00 13.32 7.85
C GLY A 56 17.77 12.19 6.84
N VAL A 57 17.60 10.95 7.30
CA VAL A 57 17.35 9.81 6.40
C VAL A 57 15.97 9.94 5.78
N ALA A 58 15.87 10.11 4.47
CA ALA A 58 14.62 10.26 3.74
C ALA A 58 13.93 8.92 3.47
N MET A 59 12.59 8.95 3.30
CA MET A 59 11.83 7.79 2.82
C MET A 59 12.31 7.36 1.43
N GLY A 60 12.49 6.06 1.21
CA GLY A 60 12.97 5.51 -0.06
C GLY A 60 14.49 5.58 -0.22
N THR A 61 15.25 6.10 0.76
CA THR A 61 16.72 6.09 0.70
C THR A 61 17.23 4.65 0.63
N PRO A 62 18.10 4.32 -0.34
CA PRO A 62 18.72 3.00 -0.43
C PRO A 62 19.54 2.67 0.82
N TYR A 63 19.36 1.47 1.37
CA TYR A 63 20.02 1.08 2.63
C TYR A 63 21.54 1.13 2.53
N PHE A 64 22.12 0.79 1.37
CA PHE A 64 23.58 0.87 1.17
C PHE A 64 24.12 2.29 1.30
N GLN A 65 23.29 3.34 1.11
CA GLN A 65 23.69 4.73 1.28
C GLN A 65 23.60 5.19 2.74
N CYS A 66 22.50 4.88 3.44
CA CYS A 66 22.26 5.34 4.82
C CYS A 66 22.70 4.35 5.90
N GLY A 67 22.99 3.10 5.56
CA GLY A 67 23.36 2.05 6.52
C GLY A 67 24.55 2.38 7.42
N PRO A 68 25.65 2.96 6.89
CA PRO A 68 26.78 3.39 7.72
C PRO A 68 26.39 4.45 8.76
N GLU A 69 25.54 5.39 8.42
CA GLU A 69 25.04 6.45 9.32
C GLU A 69 24.12 5.87 10.38
N LEU A 70 23.16 5.03 9.99
CA LEU A 70 22.27 4.33 10.90
C LEU A 70 23.05 3.50 11.94
N ARG A 71 24.08 2.76 11.52
CA ARG A 71 24.95 1.99 12.44
C ARG A 71 25.69 2.90 13.43
N ARG A 72 26.26 4.03 12.96
CA ARG A 72 26.95 4.99 13.85
C ARG A 72 26.00 5.61 14.89
N ALA A 73 24.74 5.80 14.52
CA ALA A 73 23.70 6.30 15.42
C ALA A 73 23.11 5.21 16.35
N GLY A 74 23.62 3.98 16.33
CA GLY A 74 23.07 2.87 17.12
C GLY A 74 21.67 2.44 16.70
N ALA A 75 21.26 2.71 15.46
CA ALA A 75 19.94 2.38 14.98
C ALA A 75 19.75 0.87 14.84
N VAL A 76 18.56 0.40 15.24
CA VAL A 76 18.10 -0.96 14.97
C VAL A 76 17.36 -0.96 13.61
N VAL A 77 17.72 -1.91 12.75
CA VAL A 77 17.18 -2.02 11.41
C VAL A 77 16.44 -3.36 11.29
N PHE A 78 15.20 -3.31 10.80
CA PHE A 78 14.38 -4.48 10.51
C PHE A 78 14.16 -4.66 9.01
N SER A 79 14.13 -5.91 8.55
CA SER A 79 13.50 -6.25 7.27
C SER A 79 11.99 -6.22 7.41
N SER A 80 11.24 -5.89 6.34
CA SER A 80 9.77 -5.84 6.39
C SER A 80 9.15 -7.17 6.81
N ASN A 81 8.29 -7.14 7.83
CA ASN A 81 7.52 -8.26 8.38
C ASN A 81 6.02 -8.07 8.07
N TYR A 82 5.65 -8.18 6.78
CA TYR A 82 4.27 -7.93 6.36
C TYR A 82 3.20 -8.80 7.04
N PRO A 83 3.45 -10.06 7.44
CA PRO A 83 2.47 -10.80 8.25
C PRO A 83 2.14 -10.12 9.56
N LEU A 84 3.16 -9.63 10.29
CA LEU A 84 2.99 -8.87 11.53
C LEU A 84 2.24 -7.56 11.29
N TYR A 85 2.67 -6.78 10.28
CA TYR A 85 2.05 -5.48 9.97
C TYR A 85 0.61 -5.63 9.49
N GLY A 86 0.31 -6.68 8.73
CA GLY A 86 -1.05 -6.99 8.29
C GLY A 86 -1.99 -7.34 9.44
N ASP A 87 -1.51 -8.06 10.46
CA ASP A 87 -2.28 -8.37 11.65
C ASP A 87 -2.58 -7.11 12.48
N PHE A 88 -1.57 -6.26 12.72
CA PHE A 88 -1.78 -4.98 13.41
C PHE A 88 -2.73 -4.05 12.64
N SER A 89 -2.58 -3.94 11.32
CA SER A 89 -3.52 -3.21 10.48
C SER A 89 -4.95 -3.70 10.68
N HIS A 90 -5.14 -5.02 10.65
CA HIS A 90 -6.46 -5.61 10.86
C HIS A 90 -7.06 -5.24 12.22
N ARG A 91 -6.27 -5.31 13.31
CA ARG A 91 -6.71 -4.94 14.66
C ARG A 91 -7.08 -3.47 14.76
N VAL A 92 -6.23 -2.56 14.21
CA VAL A 92 -6.55 -1.13 14.18
C VAL A 92 -7.86 -0.89 13.43
N MET A 93 -8.02 -1.49 12.23
CA MET A 93 -9.25 -1.33 11.44
C MET A 93 -10.48 -1.88 12.16
N GLN A 94 -10.38 -3.01 12.86
CA GLN A 94 -11.47 -3.55 13.68
C GLN A 94 -11.86 -2.59 14.81
N THR A 95 -10.88 -1.98 15.50
CA THR A 95 -11.17 -0.97 16.55
C THR A 95 -11.92 0.22 15.95
N LEU A 96 -11.49 0.72 14.77
CA LEU A 96 -12.17 1.83 14.10
C LEU A 96 -13.60 1.46 13.68
N GLU A 97 -13.80 0.27 13.11
CA GLU A 97 -15.12 -0.22 12.68
C GLU A 97 -16.08 -0.44 13.85
N ALA A 98 -15.56 -0.75 15.04
CA ALA A 98 -16.39 -0.88 16.25
C ALA A 98 -16.83 0.47 16.85
N GLN A 99 -16.10 1.55 16.56
CA GLN A 99 -16.32 2.86 17.17
C GLN A 99 -16.98 3.87 16.22
N CYS A 100 -16.73 3.77 14.91
CA CYS A 100 -17.17 4.75 13.92
C CYS A 100 -18.36 4.23 13.10
N PRO A 101 -19.32 5.10 12.73
CA PRO A 101 -20.49 4.72 11.92
C PRO A 101 -20.12 4.17 10.54
N ARG A 102 -19.11 4.77 9.91
CA ARG A 102 -18.62 4.37 8.58
C ARG A 102 -17.09 4.44 8.55
N VAL A 103 -16.46 3.42 7.96
CA VAL A 103 -15.00 3.31 7.84
C VAL A 103 -14.62 2.89 6.42
N GLU A 104 -13.75 3.66 5.77
CA GLU A 104 -13.09 3.29 4.53
C GLU A 104 -11.63 2.95 4.82
N ARG A 105 -11.25 1.69 4.61
CA ARG A 105 -9.85 1.24 4.70
C ARG A 105 -9.07 1.73 3.47
N TYR A 106 -8.37 2.85 3.61
CA TYR A 106 -7.65 3.47 2.49
C TYR A 106 -6.29 2.81 2.21
N SER A 107 -5.55 2.45 3.26
CA SER A 107 -4.27 1.74 3.15
C SER A 107 -4.06 0.76 4.31
N ILE A 108 -2.85 0.18 4.43
CA ILE A 108 -2.50 -0.69 5.55
C ILE A 108 -2.43 0.07 6.89
N ASP A 109 -2.23 1.38 6.86
CA ASP A 109 -1.98 2.24 8.02
C ASP A 109 -2.89 3.49 8.08
N GLU A 110 -3.78 3.68 7.10
CA GLU A 110 -4.69 4.82 7.04
C GLU A 110 -6.15 4.38 6.79
N ALA A 111 -7.07 5.02 7.47
CA ALA A 111 -8.51 4.89 7.21
C ALA A 111 -9.21 6.25 7.24
N PHE A 112 -10.17 6.47 6.34
CA PHE A 112 -11.14 7.53 6.48
C PHE A 112 -12.32 7.03 7.30
N VAL A 113 -12.77 7.84 8.25
CA VAL A 113 -13.88 7.50 9.14
C VAL A 113 -14.86 8.66 9.20
N GLU A 114 -16.11 8.35 9.43
CA GLU A 114 -17.13 9.32 9.77
C GLU A 114 -17.12 9.57 11.29
N ILE A 115 -17.06 10.84 11.68
CA ILE A 115 -17.03 11.26 13.09
C ILE A 115 -18.41 11.77 13.49
N PRO A 116 -19.02 11.21 14.55
CA PRO A 116 -20.26 11.72 15.09
C PRO A 116 -20.07 13.06 15.83
N GLY A 117 -21.15 13.81 15.96
CA GLY A 117 -21.18 15.09 16.66
C GLY A 117 -21.57 16.26 15.75
N SER A 118 -22.32 17.21 16.32
CA SER A 118 -22.77 18.42 15.63
C SER A 118 -21.77 19.55 15.72
N GLU A 119 -21.06 19.64 16.86
CA GLU A 119 -20.11 20.71 17.15
C GLU A 119 -18.65 20.21 17.02
N GLN A 120 -17.75 21.15 16.72
CA GLN A 120 -16.32 20.86 16.61
C GLN A 120 -15.76 20.26 17.91
N THR A 121 -16.17 20.79 19.05
CA THR A 121 -15.74 20.32 20.38
C THR A 121 -16.12 18.87 20.66
N GLU A 122 -17.33 18.45 20.26
CA GLU A 122 -17.80 17.06 20.36
C GLU A 122 -16.99 16.13 19.46
N ARG A 123 -16.77 16.54 18.21
CA ARG A 123 -15.97 15.80 17.21
C ARG A 123 -14.54 15.60 17.68
N GLU A 124 -13.91 16.64 18.23
CA GLU A 124 -12.57 16.56 18.78
C GLU A 124 -12.50 15.68 20.04
N ALA A 125 -13.51 15.74 20.92
CA ALA A 125 -13.59 14.87 22.09
C ALA A 125 -13.68 13.39 21.66
N PHE A 126 -14.55 13.09 20.69
CA PHE A 126 -14.65 11.75 20.11
C PHE A 126 -13.32 11.29 19.49
N ALA A 127 -12.66 12.16 18.73
CA ALA A 127 -11.37 11.83 18.12
C ALA A 127 -10.29 11.53 19.17
N ARG A 128 -10.28 12.24 20.34
CA ARG A 128 -9.37 11.94 21.45
C ARG A 128 -9.66 10.54 22.02
N GLN A 129 -10.93 10.23 22.29
CA GLN A 129 -11.33 8.91 22.78
C GLN A 129 -10.95 7.79 21.80
N LEU A 130 -11.21 8.01 20.50
CA LEU A 130 -10.87 7.05 19.45
C LEU A 130 -9.35 6.81 19.39
N ARG A 131 -8.54 7.87 19.46
CA ARG A 131 -7.07 7.78 19.47
C ARG A 131 -6.56 6.99 20.67
N GLU A 132 -7.10 7.25 21.85
CA GLU A 132 -6.76 6.54 23.09
C GLU A 132 -7.19 5.07 23.03
N GLN A 133 -8.37 4.80 22.46
CA GLN A 133 -8.88 3.44 22.30
C GLN A 133 -7.98 2.63 21.37
N VAL A 134 -7.62 3.16 20.21
CA VAL A 134 -6.70 2.49 19.26
C VAL A 134 -5.35 2.18 19.94
N LEU A 135 -4.79 3.15 20.66
CA LEU A 135 -3.52 2.96 21.37
C LEU A 135 -3.63 1.87 22.45
N ARG A 136 -4.70 1.86 23.23
CA ARG A 136 -4.95 0.88 24.30
C ARG A 136 -5.12 -0.53 23.76
N ASP A 137 -5.89 -0.68 22.67
CA ASP A 137 -6.23 -1.99 22.11
C ASP A 137 -5.09 -2.62 21.29
N THR A 138 -4.24 -1.78 20.69
CA THR A 138 -3.25 -2.24 19.71
C THR A 138 -1.80 -1.88 20.05
N GLY A 139 -1.58 -0.91 20.94
CA GLY A 139 -0.26 -0.34 21.17
C GLY A 139 0.22 0.59 20.03
N ILE A 140 -0.60 0.84 19.01
CA ILE A 140 -0.23 1.66 17.85
C ILE A 140 -0.71 3.09 18.04
N PRO A 141 0.19 4.08 18.10
CA PRO A 141 -0.20 5.49 18.17
C PRO A 141 -0.72 5.97 16.81
N VAL A 142 -1.83 6.71 16.81
CA VAL A 142 -2.41 7.29 15.61
C VAL A 142 -2.48 8.81 15.67
N SER A 143 -2.53 9.45 14.51
CA SER A 143 -2.87 10.87 14.37
C SER A 143 -4.19 11.00 13.61
N ILE A 144 -5.02 11.97 14.00
CA ILE A 144 -6.37 12.15 13.46
C ILE A 144 -6.52 13.57 12.94
N GLY A 145 -6.89 13.69 11.66
CA GLY A 145 -7.19 14.97 11.04
C GLY A 145 -8.66 15.04 10.65
N LEU A 146 -9.40 16.00 11.22
CA LEU A 146 -10.84 16.20 11.01
C LEU A 146 -11.07 17.27 9.94
N ALA A 147 -12.01 17.04 9.02
CA ALA A 147 -12.39 18.01 7.99
C ALA A 147 -13.69 17.59 7.28
N PRO A 148 -14.36 18.50 6.54
CA PRO A 148 -15.56 18.15 5.77
C PRO A 148 -15.28 17.28 4.55
N THR A 149 -14.03 17.24 4.04
CA THR A 149 -13.67 16.47 2.83
C THR A 149 -12.41 15.62 3.04
N LYS A 150 -12.22 14.60 2.20
CA LYS A 150 -11.05 13.70 2.28
C LYS A 150 -9.72 14.43 2.05
N VAL A 151 -9.67 15.36 1.10
CA VAL A 151 -8.45 16.14 0.81
C VAL A 151 -8.09 17.02 1.99
N LEU A 152 -9.07 17.72 2.56
CA LEU A 152 -8.86 18.54 3.75
C LEU A 152 -8.50 17.69 4.99
N ALA A 153 -9.10 16.50 5.16
CA ALA A 153 -8.77 15.58 6.25
C ALA A 153 -7.31 15.10 6.19
N LYS A 154 -6.77 14.86 4.99
CA LYS A 154 -5.34 14.55 4.82
C LYS A 154 -4.44 15.75 5.16
N LEU A 155 -4.81 16.95 4.82
CA LEU A 155 -4.08 18.16 5.23
C LEU A 155 -4.17 18.37 6.75
N ALA A 156 -5.35 18.15 7.34
CA ALA A 156 -5.55 18.21 8.78
C ALA A 156 -4.68 17.17 9.52
N ASN A 157 -4.63 15.93 9.06
CA ASN A 157 -3.78 14.89 9.64
C ASN A 157 -2.28 15.26 9.59
N ARG A 158 -1.86 15.89 8.50
CA ARG A 158 -0.48 16.39 8.40
C ARG A 158 -0.17 17.47 9.45
N GLN A 159 -1.13 18.36 9.75
CA GLN A 159 -0.99 19.35 10.83
C GLN A 159 -0.97 18.66 12.19
N ALA A 160 -1.84 17.67 12.42
CA ALA A 160 -1.86 16.86 13.65
C ALA A 160 -0.50 16.21 13.95
N LYS A 161 0.24 15.80 12.91
CA LYS A 161 1.58 15.21 13.05
C LYS A 161 2.70 16.24 13.24
N ARG A 162 2.55 17.45 12.72
CA ARG A 162 3.60 18.50 12.75
C ARG A 162 3.56 19.34 14.01
N ARG A 163 2.36 19.63 14.53
CA ARG A 163 2.14 20.50 15.67
C ARG A 163 2.15 19.70 16.96
N LYS A 164 3.15 19.92 17.81
CA LYS A 164 3.24 19.23 19.12
C LYS A 164 2.07 19.56 20.02
N GLU A 165 1.59 20.81 19.98
CA GLU A 165 0.44 21.29 20.74
C GLU A 165 -0.88 20.62 20.30
N ALA A 166 -0.96 20.08 19.09
CA ALA A 166 -2.14 19.37 18.60
C ALA A 166 -2.33 17.99 19.25
N ALA A 167 -1.34 17.49 19.98
CA ALA A 167 -1.37 16.19 20.65
C ALA A 167 -1.86 15.03 19.73
N GLY A 168 -1.57 15.13 18.42
CA GLY A 168 -1.96 14.14 17.40
C GLY A 168 -3.37 14.26 16.85
N ILE A 169 -4.11 15.34 17.17
CA ILE A 169 -5.44 15.64 16.63
C ILE A 169 -5.48 17.07 16.12
N TRP A 170 -6.03 17.27 14.95
CA TRP A 170 -6.22 18.61 14.42
C TRP A 170 -7.45 18.70 13.53
N SER A 171 -8.25 19.73 13.74
CA SER A 171 -9.46 20.03 12.95
C SER A 171 -9.16 21.11 11.94
N MET A 172 -9.55 20.91 10.70
CA MET A 172 -9.55 21.98 9.69
C MET A 172 -10.56 23.05 10.16
N PRO A 173 -10.18 24.32 10.21
CA PRO A 173 -11.09 25.37 10.62
C PRO A 173 -12.35 25.42 9.74
N ASP A 174 -13.52 25.55 10.39
CA ASP A 174 -14.80 25.76 9.70
C ASP A 174 -14.89 27.14 9.07
N ASP A 175 -14.24 28.14 9.68
CA ASP A 175 -14.15 29.50 9.16
C ASP A 175 -13.39 29.53 7.81
N PRO A 176 -14.03 30.00 6.71
CA PRO A 176 -13.44 30.04 5.39
C PRO A 176 -12.16 30.89 5.30
N GLU A 177 -12.09 32.01 6.05
CA GLU A 177 -10.92 32.91 6.01
C GLU A 177 -9.71 32.25 6.68
N ILE A 178 -9.92 31.63 7.85
CA ILE A 178 -8.87 30.89 8.56
C ILE A 178 -8.42 29.69 7.74
N ARG A 179 -9.36 28.99 7.11
CA ARG A 179 -9.06 27.88 6.20
C ARG A 179 -8.21 28.38 5.02
N GLN A 180 -8.58 29.48 4.40
CA GLN A 180 -7.83 30.08 3.29
C GLN A 180 -6.39 30.42 3.70
N GLN A 181 -6.17 30.97 4.90
CA GLN A 181 -4.84 31.24 5.44
C GLN A 181 -4.01 29.93 5.59
N GLN A 182 -4.61 28.83 6.05
CA GLN A 182 -3.92 27.55 6.13
C GLN A 182 -3.58 26.97 4.74
N LEU A 183 -4.45 27.16 3.76
CA LEU A 183 -4.23 26.72 2.39
C LEU A 183 -3.15 27.54 1.69
N SER A 184 -3.04 28.85 1.97
CA SER A 184 -2.04 29.74 1.34
C SER A 184 -0.60 29.36 1.68
N VAL A 185 -0.36 28.77 2.85
CA VAL A 185 0.97 28.27 3.26
C VAL A 185 1.21 26.80 2.91
N THR A 186 0.26 26.15 2.24
CA THR A 186 0.34 24.74 1.86
C THR A 186 0.83 24.59 0.43
N PRO A 187 2.06 24.05 0.20
CA PRO A 187 2.57 23.81 -1.15
C PRO A 187 1.72 22.81 -1.93
N LEU A 188 1.65 22.95 -3.25
CA LEU A 188 0.91 22.01 -4.11
C LEU A 188 1.34 20.55 -3.94
N THR A 189 2.63 20.31 -3.71
CA THR A 189 3.18 18.95 -3.49
C THR A 189 2.71 18.29 -2.19
N ASP A 190 2.14 19.07 -1.27
CA ASP A 190 1.61 18.58 -0.01
C ASP A 190 0.14 18.16 -0.12
N ILE A 191 -0.53 18.51 -1.22
CA ILE A 191 -1.92 18.13 -1.49
C ILE A 191 -1.98 16.68 -1.98
N TRP A 192 -2.85 15.90 -1.37
CA TRP A 192 -3.09 14.53 -1.81
C TRP A 192 -3.51 14.46 -3.28
N GLY A 193 -2.84 13.60 -4.05
CA GLY A 193 -3.08 13.44 -5.50
C GLY A 193 -2.26 14.38 -6.39
N ILE A 194 -1.52 15.34 -5.83
CA ILE A 194 -0.63 16.24 -6.57
C ILE A 194 0.83 15.84 -6.35
N GLY A 195 1.37 15.08 -7.29
CA GLY A 195 2.81 14.74 -7.31
C GLY A 195 3.64 15.87 -7.93
N ARG A 196 4.97 15.79 -7.79
CA ARG A 196 5.95 16.80 -8.30
C ARG A 196 5.72 17.21 -9.75
N ARG A 197 5.27 16.28 -10.60
CA ARG A 197 5.03 16.56 -12.02
C ARG A 197 3.80 17.45 -12.22
N TRP A 198 2.72 17.17 -11.49
CA TRP A 198 1.53 18.01 -11.52
C TRP A 198 1.77 19.34 -10.86
N ALA A 199 2.44 19.40 -9.71
CA ALA A 199 2.76 20.65 -9.04
C ALA A 199 3.49 21.63 -10.00
N ARG A 200 4.56 21.18 -10.67
CA ARG A 200 5.28 22.01 -11.65
C ARG A 200 4.38 22.52 -12.78
N ARG A 201 3.45 21.67 -13.27
CA ARG A 201 2.54 22.11 -14.32
C ARG A 201 1.56 23.16 -13.82
N LEU A 202 0.99 22.98 -12.63
CA LEU A 202 0.07 23.94 -12.02
C LEU A 202 0.79 25.27 -11.70
N GLU A 203 2.04 25.21 -11.26
CA GLU A 203 2.90 26.39 -11.05
C GLU A 203 3.09 27.20 -12.33
N THR A 204 3.19 26.57 -13.50
CA THR A 204 3.28 27.29 -14.81
C THR A 204 1.98 27.99 -15.21
N GLU A 205 0.84 27.55 -14.66
CA GLU A 205 -0.46 28.20 -14.85
C GLU A 205 -0.73 29.33 -13.83
N GLY A 206 0.23 29.57 -12.92
CA GLY A 206 0.15 30.65 -11.91
C GLY A 206 -0.38 30.19 -10.54
N TRP A 207 -0.71 28.91 -10.34
CA TRP A 207 -1.16 28.38 -9.05
C TRP A 207 0.03 27.89 -8.24
N GLN A 208 0.34 28.55 -7.12
CA GLN A 208 1.55 28.29 -6.34
C GLN A 208 1.31 27.44 -5.08
N ASN A 209 0.09 27.45 -4.56
CA ASN A 209 -0.28 26.83 -3.29
C ASN A 209 -1.70 26.25 -3.33
N ALA A 210 -2.14 25.66 -2.22
CA ALA A 210 -3.47 25.06 -2.13
C ALA A 210 -4.61 26.08 -2.20
N ALA A 211 -4.38 27.33 -1.73
CA ALA A 211 -5.38 28.39 -1.79
C ALA A 211 -5.62 28.85 -3.23
N ASP A 212 -4.54 29.04 -4.02
CA ASP A 212 -4.65 29.39 -5.42
C ASP A 212 -5.43 28.33 -6.20
N LEU A 213 -5.13 27.05 -5.95
CA LEU A 213 -5.85 25.94 -6.59
C LEU A 213 -7.32 25.88 -6.16
N ALA A 214 -7.62 26.13 -4.89
CA ALA A 214 -9.00 26.19 -4.39
C ALA A 214 -9.78 27.36 -5.01
N ALA A 215 -9.15 28.50 -5.24
CA ALA A 215 -9.78 29.69 -5.83
C ALA A 215 -9.95 29.59 -7.36
N ALA A 216 -9.16 28.73 -8.03
CA ALA A 216 -9.14 28.61 -9.49
C ALA A 216 -10.46 28.07 -10.06
N ASP A 217 -10.87 28.55 -11.25
CA ASP A 217 -12.05 28.02 -11.93
C ASP A 217 -11.93 26.50 -12.19
N PRO A 218 -12.89 25.69 -11.69
CA PRO A 218 -12.87 24.24 -11.90
C PRO A 218 -12.85 23.81 -13.37
N ALA A 219 -13.46 24.60 -14.26
CA ALA A 219 -13.44 24.33 -15.70
C ALA A 219 -12.04 24.49 -16.27
N MET A 220 -11.31 25.52 -15.83
CA MET A 220 -9.91 25.73 -16.23
C MET A 220 -9.00 24.64 -15.71
N ILE A 221 -9.17 24.21 -14.44
CA ILE A 221 -8.39 23.08 -13.90
C ILE A 221 -8.62 21.81 -14.71
N ARG A 222 -9.86 21.53 -15.08
CA ARG A 222 -10.21 20.35 -15.90
C ARG A 222 -9.57 20.41 -17.29
N LEU A 223 -9.51 21.58 -17.89
CA LEU A 223 -8.92 21.80 -19.21
C LEU A 223 -7.40 21.61 -19.18
N VAL A 224 -6.72 22.23 -18.21
CA VAL A 224 -5.25 22.21 -18.06
C VAL A 224 -4.75 20.84 -17.58
N ALA A 225 -5.52 20.19 -16.73
CA ALA A 225 -5.12 18.94 -16.07
C ALA A 225 -6.09 17.78 -16.36
N ASN A 226 -7.08 17.56 -15.48
CA ASN A 226 -8.07 16.49 -15.61
C ASN A 226 -9.17 16.62 -14.54
N VAL A 227 -10.19 15.75 -14.64
CA VAL A 227 -11.31 15.71 -13.68
C VAL A 227 -10.89 15.37 -12.25
N VAL A 228 -9.80 14.63 -12.05
CA VAL A 228 -9.32 14.29 -10.69
C VAL A 228 -8.81 15.53 -9.97
N LEU A 229 -7.99 16.34 -10.64
CA LEU A 229 -7.49 17.61 -10.07
C LEU A 229 -8.60 18.64 -9.89
N GLN A 230 -9.61 18.66 -10.76
CA GLN A 230 -10.82 19.46 -10.58
C GLN A 230 -11.54 19.08 -9.28
N ARG A 231 -11.76 17.79 -9.03
CA ARG A 231 -12.38 17.31 -7.79
C ARG A 231 -11.54 17.65 -6.55
N ILE A 232 -10.23 17.54 -6.63
CA ILE A 232 -9.32 17.95 -5.55
C ILE A 232 -9.49 19.43 -5.22
N ALA A 233 -9.61 20.30 -6.21
CA ALA A 233 -9.81 21.73 -5.98
C ALA A 233 -11.17 22.03 -5.31
N LEU A 234 -12.24 21.34 -5.70
CA LEU A 234 -13.54 21.42 -5.05
C LEU A 234 -13.47 20.94 -3.59
N GLU A 235 -12.80 19.82 -3.36
CA GLU A 235 -12.58 19.30 -1.98
C GLU A 235 -11.78 20.27 -1.10
N LEU A 236 -10.82 21.01 -1.64
CA LEU A 236 -10.11 22.07 -0.91
C LEU A 236 -11.02 23.23 -0.51
N ARG A 237 -12.11 23.48 -1.25
CA ARG A 237 -13.15 24.46 -0.88
C ARG A 237 -14.06 23.97 0.25
N GLY A 238 -14.06 22.67 0.52
CA GLY A 238 -15.01 22.02 1.43
C GLY A 238 -16.19 21.37 0.71
N GLU A 239 -16.20 21.32 -0.62
CA GLU A 239 -17.23 20.67 -1.42
C GLU A 239 -16.92 19.16 -1.57
N PRO A 240 -17.70 18.25 -0.95
CA PRO A 240 -17.37 16.82 -0.96
C PRO A 240 -17.60 16.22 -2.36
N CYS A 241 -16.52 15.75 -2.98
CA CYS A 241 -16.54 15.08 -4.29
C CYS A 241 -16.18 13.60 -4.21
N LEU A 242 -15.62 13.15 -3.08
CA LEU A 242 -15.16 11.80 -2.81
C LEU A 242 -15.92 11.23 -1.62
N SER A 243 -16.92 10.37 -1.88
CA SER A 243 -17.66 9.66 -0.83
C SER A 243 -16.79 8.63 -0.11
N LEU A 244 -17.19 8.21 1.09
CA LEU A 244 -16.59 7.05 1.75
C LEU A 244 -16.95 5.77 0.98
N GLU A 245 -15.92 5.04 0.56
CA GLU A 245 -16.05 3.75 -0.11
C GLU A 245 -15.94 2.62 0.94
N GLU A 246 -17.07 2.08 1.37
CA GLU A 246 -17.12 0.98 2.35
C GLU A 246 -16.57 -0.32 1.77
N THR A 247 -16.69 -0.50 0.48
CA THR A 247 -16.16 -1.65 -0.25
C THR A 247 -15.29 -1.19 -1.42
N SER A 248 -14.06 -1.70 -1.46
CA SER A 248 -13.20 -1.44 -2.62
C SER A 248 -13.79 -2.06 -3.87
N PRO A 249 -13.80 -1.34 -5.01
CA PRO A 249 -14.24 -1.94 -6.28
C PRO A 249 -13.35 -3.14 -6.64
N PRO A 250 -13.89 -4.14 -7.34
CA PRO A 250 -13.11 -5.31 -7.72
C PRO A 250 -11.88 -4.89 -8.55
N PRO A 251 -10.72 -5.50 -8.31
CA PRO A 251 -9.51 -5.14 -9.03
C PRO A 251 -9.64 -5.46 -10.52
N ARG A 252 -9.26 -4.51 -11.39
CA ARG A 252 -9.25 -4.71 -12.86
C ARG A 252 -8.00 -5.46 -13.33
N SER A 253 -6.98 -5.51 -12.52
CA SER A 253 -5.74 -6.23 -12.79
C SER A 253 -5.05 -6.67 -11.51
N LEU A 254 -4.22 -7.69 -11.62
CA LEU A 254 -3.48 -8.28 -10.52
C LEU A 254 -2.00 -8.41 -10.89
N VAL A 255 -1.13 -7.68 -10.22
CA VAL A 255 0.32 -7.74 -10.43
C VAL A 255 1.00 -8.55 -9.34
N ARG A 256 1.84 -9.50 -9.75
CA ARG A 256 2.75 -10.22 -8.85
C ARG A 256 4.17 -10.11 -9.35
N SER A 257 5.02 -9.44 -8.60
CA SER A 257 6.43 -9.25 -8.96
C SER A 257 7.30 -9.15 -7.72
N ARG A 258 8.57 -9.51 -7.87
CA ARG A 258 9.59 -9.34 -6.83
C ARG A 258 10.91 -8.91 -7.45
N SER A 259 11.65 -8.11 -6.70
CA SER A 259 13.07 -7.93 -6.97
C SER A 259 13.84 -9.12 -6.40
N PHE A 260 14.89 -9.53 -7.09
CA PHE A 260 15.75 -10.65 -6.68
C PHE A 260 16.79 -10.17 -5.67
N GLY A 261 17.21 -11.06 -4.77
CA GLY A 261 18.32 -10.81 -3.85
C GLY A 261 19.66 -10.67 -4.57
N GLN A 262 19.80 -11.38 -5.69
CA GLN A 262 20.94 -11.31 -6.62
C GLN A 262 20.40 -11.27 -8.06
N PRO A 263 21.10 -10.61 -9.00
CA PRO A 263 20.70 -10.61 -10.40
C PRO A 263 20.65 -12.02 -10.99
N LEU A 264 19.65 -12.27 -11.84
CA LEU A 264 19.52 -13.52 -12.61
C LEU A 264 19.87 -13.24 -14.07
N TYR A 265 20.56 -14.17 -14.71
CA TYR A 265 21.07 -14.00 -16.08
C TYR A 265 20.45 -14.99 -17.08
N GLN A 266 19.99 -16.14 -16.59
CA GLN A 266 19.56 -17.23 -17.46
C GLN A 266 18.04 -17.43 -17.43
N LEU A 267 17.48 -17.82 -18.56
CA LEU A 267 16.06 -18.13 -18.68
C LEU A 267 15.64 -19.27 -17.73
N THR A 268 16.54 -20.24 -17.53
CA THR A 268 16.37 -21.37 -16.59
C THR A 268 16.24 -20.93 -15.12
N GLU A 269 16.76 -19.76 -14.76
CA GLU A 269 16.63 -19.16 -13.43
C GLU A 269 15.34 -18.30 -13.30
N LEU A 270 14.96 -17.62 -14.40
CA LEU A 270 13.78 -16.74 -14.45
C LEU A 270 12.47 -17.52 -14.48
N ARG A 271 12.39 -18.65 -15.19
CA ARG A 271 11.16 -19.48 -15.28
C ARG A 271 10.62 -19.91 -13.91
N PRO A 272 11.44 -20.48 -12.99
CA PRO A 272 10.97 -20.84 -11.66
C PRO A 272 10.50 -19.64 -10.84
N ALA A 273 11.16 -18.49 -10.95
CA ALA A 273 10.76 -17.27 -10.26
C ALA A 273 9.40 -16.75 -10.77
N LEU A 274 9.23 -16.69 -12.10
CA LEU A 274 7.96 -16.29 -12.72
C LEU A 274 6.82 -17.26 -12.36
N GLY A 275 7.10 -18.57 -12.40
CA GLY A 275 6.11 -19.60 -12.05
C GLY A 275 5.57 -19.43 -10.64
N ARG A 276 6.42 -19.11 -9.66
CA ARG A 276 5.98 -18.79 -8.28
C ARG A 276 5.10 -17.54 -8.20
N TYR A 277 5.42 -16.49 -8.96
CA TYR A 277 4.62 -15.27 -8.96
C TYR A 277 3.27 -15.49 -9.62
N LEU A 278 3.27 -16.28 -10.71
CA LEU A 278 2.05 -16.68 -11.39
C LEU A 278 1.15 -17.53 -10.48
N GLN A 279 1.70 -18.53 -9.79
CA GLN A 279 0.94 -19.34 -8.85
C GLN A 279 0.26 -18.48 -7.78
N ARG A 280 0.96 -17.48 -7.21
CA ARG A 280 0.36 -16.53 -6.26
C ARG A 280 -0.72 -15.65 -6.89
N GLY A 281 -0.59 -15.32 -8.17
CA GLY A 281 -1.62 -14.62 -8.94
C GLY A 281 -2.86 -15.50 -9.10
N TRP A 282 -2.65 -16.75 -9.52
CA TRP A 282 -3.69 -17.75 -9.65
C TRP A 282 -4.44 -18.03 -8.34
N GLU A 283 -3.74 -18.20 -7.22
CA GLU A 283 -4.34 -18.36 -5.89
C GLU A 283 -5.28 -17.18 -5.53
N HIS A 284 -4.95 -15.97 -5.99
CA HIS A 284 -5.81 -14.81 -5.79
C HIS A 284 -7.05 -14.87 -6.69
N LEU A 285 -6.92 -15.23 -7.99
CA LEU A 285 -8.06 -15.42 -8.87
C LEU A 285 -9.06 -16.42 -8.27
N ARG A 286 -8.57 -17.60 -7.85
CA ARG A 286 -9.39 -18.66 -7.26
C ARG A 286 -10.10 -18.20 -5.99
N ARG A 287 -9.43 -17.49 -5.10
CA ARG A 287 -10.02 -17.01 -3.83
C ARG A 287 -11.16 -16.02 -4.05
N HIS A 288 -11.06 -15.21 -5.10
CA HIS A 288 -12.04 -14.18 -5.42
C HIS A 288 -12.98 -14.56 -6.57
N HIS A 289 -12.96 -15.83 -6.99
CA HIS A 289 -13.78 -16.34 -8.09
C HIS A 289 -13.66 -15.47 -9.36
N LEU A 290 -12.41 -15.18 -9.77
CA LEU A 290 -12.08 -14.36 -10.94
C LEU A 290 -11.40 -15.19 -12.03
N ARG A 291 -11.64 -14.80 -13.29
CA ARG A 291 -10.90 -15.23 -14.49
C ARG A 291 -10.11 -14.06 -15.04
N ALA A 292 -9.01 -14.34 -15.73
CA ALA A 292 -8.22 -13.34 -16.44
C ALA A 292 -8.32 -13.55 -17.95
N SER A 293 -8.57 -12.47 -18.69
CA SER A 293 -8.59 -12.47 -20.15
C SER A 293 -7.31 -11.89 -20.77
N GLY A 294 -6.32 -11.58 -19.95
CA GLY A 294 -5.02 -11.11 -20.42
C GLY A 294 -3.90 -11.35 -19.43
N ILE A 295 -2.70 -11.52 -19.99
CA ILE A 295 -1.49 -11.77 -19.23
C ILE A 295 -0.34 -10.93 -19.78
N GLN A 296 0.44 -10.32 -18.90
CA GLN A 296 1.66 -9.59 -19.23
C GLN A 296 2.81 -10.10 -18.37
N VAL A 297 3.96 -10.31 -18.99
CA VAL A 297 5.22 -10.62 -18.31
C VAL A 297 6.19 -9.47 -18.52
N PHE A 298 6.94 -9.13 -17.48
CA PHE A 298 7.93 -8.06 -17.54
C PHE A 298 9.20 -8.41 -16.76
N LEU A 299 10.33 -7.91 -17.30
CA LEU A 299 11.67 -8.05 -16.77
C LEU A 299 12.34 -6.69 -16.64
N HIS A 300 13.08 -6.46 -15.56
CA HIS A 300 13.80 -5.21 -15.32
C HIS A 300 15.23 -5.47 -14.89
N THR A 301 16.12 -4.57 -15.31
CA THR A 301 17.46 -4.40 -14.73
C THR A 301 17.45 -3.34 -13.62
N SER A 302 18.51 -3.28 -12.82
CA SER A 302 18.67 -2.22 -11.82
C SER A 302 18.91 -0.86 -12.49
N ARG A 303 18.24 0.17 -11.96
CA ARG A 303 18.52 1.55 -12.35
C ARG A 303 19.79 2.13 -11.72
N PHE A 304 20.38 1.42 -10.76
CA PHE A 304 21.56 1.86 -10.00
C PHE A 304 22.87 1.27 -10.54
N HIS A 305 22.81 0.24 -11.39
CA HIS A 305 23.99 -0.31 -12.05
C HIS A 305 24.31 0.47 -13.33
N ARG A 306 25.58 0.61 -13.65
CA ARG A 306 26.07 1.29 -14.88
C ARG A 306 25.88 0.46 -16.15
N GLU A 307 25.50 -0.80 -16.01
CA GLU A 307 25.25 -1.73 -17.11
C GLU A 307 23.96 -1.38 -17.89
N VAL A 308 23.75 -2.09 -18.98
CA VAL A 308 22.62 -1.86 -19.92
C VAL A 308 21.27 -1.83 -19.16
N ARG A 309 20.60 -0.68 -19.22
CA ARG A 309 19.23 -0.56 -18.72
C ARG A 309 18.29 -1.26 -19.67
N TYR A 310 17.65 -2.30 -19.21
CA TYR A 310 16.67 -3.05 -19.99
C TYR A 310 15.33 -3.17 -19.24
N PHE A 311 14.29 -2.85 -19.96
CA PHE A 311 12.89 -3.12 -19.58
C PHE A 311 12.27 -3.92 -20.71
N GLY A 312 12.06 -5.22 -20.49
CA GLY A 312 11.35 -6.11 -21.41
C GLY A 312 9.93 -6.35 -20.90
N SER A 313 8.96 -6.11 -21.74
CA SER A 313 7.55 -6.43 -21.45
C SER A 313 6.88 -7.03 -22.67
N ARG A 314 6.10 -8.11 -22.47
CA ARG A 314 5.26 -8.76 -23.47
C ARG A 314 3.92 -9.09 -22.86
N GLN A 315 2.88 -8.99 -23.67
CA GLN A 315 1.51 -9.28 -23.24
C GLN A 315 0.75 -10.07 -24.31
N ALA A 316 -0.25 -10.80 -23.87
CA ALA A 316 -1.21 -11.50 -24.72
C ALA A 316 -2.62 -11.34 -24.15
N VAL A 317 -3.59 -11.27 -25.04
CA VAL A 317 -5.00 -11.48 -24.73
C VAL A 317 -5.26 -12.97 -24.89
N ILE A 318 -5.99 -13.55 -23.98
CA ILE A 318 -6.33 -14.97 -23.91
C ILE A 318 -7.83 -15.14 -23.68
N GLU A 319 -8.37 -16.31 -23.95
CA GLU A 319 -9.72 -16.63 -23.48
C GLU A 319 -9.80 -16.54 -21.94
N PRO A 320 -10.89 -15.99 -21.39
CA PRO A 320 -11.05 -15.83 -19.94
C PRO A 320 -10.85 -17.15 -19.21
N THR A 321 -9.79 -17.24 -18.41
CA THR A 321 -9.39 -18.48 -17.74
C THR A 321 -8.87 -18.25 -16.32
N ASP A 322 -9.07 -19.24 -15.45
CA ASP A 322 -8.40 -19.41 -14.18
C ASP A 322 -7.58 -20.72 -14.12
N ASP A 323 -7.33 -21.34 -15.31
CA ASP A 323 -6.49 -22.53 -15.39
C ASP A 323 -5.01 -22.18 -15.25
N LEU A 324 -4.38 -22.73 -14.19
CA LEU A 324 -2.99 -22.46 -13.86
C LEU A 324 -2.03 -22.88 -14.98
N TRP A 325 -2.28 -23.99 -15.63
CA TRP A 325 -1.39 -24.54 -16.68
C TRP A 325 -1.45 -23.74 -17.97
N GLU A 326 -2.64 -23.26 -18.33
CA GLU A 326 -2.84 -22.38 -19.48
C GLU A 326 -2.14 -21.03 -19.25
N LEU A 327 -2.39 -20.42 -18.11
CA LEU A 327 -1.72 -19.18 -17.70
C LEU A 327 -0.20 -19.36 -17.69
N GLN A 328 0.31 -20.52 -17.20
CA GLN A 328 1.72 -20.82 -17.16
C GLN A 328 2.33 -20.99 -18.55
N ARG A 329 1.67 -21.73 -19.44
CA ARG A 329 2.11 -21.91 -20.83
C ARG A 329 2.25 -20.56 -21.53
N CYS A 330 1.25 -19.69 -21.39
CA CYS A 330 1.26 -18.36 -21.96
C CYS A 330 2.37 -17.49 -21.32
N ALA A 331 2.49 -17.47 -19.98
CA ALA A 331 3.50 -16.70 -19.27
C ALA A 331 4.92 -17.07 -19.69
N PHE A 332 5.22 -18.36 -19.88
CA PHE A 332 6.55 -18.81 -20.26
C PHE A 332 6.87 -18.46 -21.71
N ALA A 333 5.92 -18.54 -22.63
CA ALA A 333 6.12 -18.08 -23.99
C ALA A 333 6.40 -16.56 -24.05
N LEU A 334 5.68 -15.76 -23.25
CA LEU A 334 5.93 -14.31 -23.15
C LEU A 334 7.27 -14.00 -22.49
N LEU A 335 7.69 -14.81 -21.50
CA LEU A 335 9.01 -14.67 -20.87
C LEU A 335 10.14 -14.88 -21.88
N GLU A 336 10.05 -15.91 -22.72
CA GLU A 336 11.03 -16.19 -23.79
C GLU A 336 11.15 -15.02 -24.77
N GLN A 337 10.03 -14.42 -25.15
CA GLN A 337 9.99 -13.26 -26.04
C GLN A 337 10.55 -11.98 -25.37
N ALA A 338 10.44 -11.85 -24.04
CA ALA A 338 10.95 -10.71 -23.30
C ALA A 338 12.41 -10.87 -22.87
N TYR A 339 12.94 -12.09 -22.89
CA TYR A 339 14.30 -12.41 -22.46
C TYR A 339 15.34 -11.94 -23.47
N ARG A 340 16.48 -11.46 -22.97
CA ARG A 340 17.71 -11.18 -23.73
C ARG A 340 18.89 -11.80 -22.99
N SER A 341 19.74 -12.51 -23.69
CA SER A 341 20.96 -13.08 -23.13
C SER A 341 21.95 -11.98 -22.72
N GLY A 342 22.74 -12.24 -21.68
CA GLY A 342 23.76 -11.31 -21.18
C GLY A 342 23.24 -10.15 -20.35
N VAL A 343 21.95 -10.11 -20.02
CA VAL A 343 21.35 -9.04 -19.23
C VAL A 343 21.21 -9.47 -17.77
N ALA A 344 21.61 -8.59 -16.83
CA ALA A 344 21.47 -8.79 -15.38
C ALA A 344 20.07 -8.39 -14.89
N TYR A 345 19.16 -9.34 -14.84
CA TYR A 345 17.78 -9.09 -14.39
C TYR A 345 17.71 -9.01 -12.88
N THR A 346 17.17 -7.91 -12.37
CA THR A 346 16.99 -7.68 -10.92
C THR A 346 15.53 -7.80 -10.48
N ARG A 347 14.59 -7.86 -11.42
CA ARG A 347 13.15 -8.00 -11.14
C ARG A 347 12.43 -8.71 -12.27
N CYS A 348 11.50 -9.57 -11.89
CA CYS A 348 10.55 -10.22 -12.78
C CYS A 348 9.14 -10.09 -12.22
N GLY A 349 8.14 -10.06 -13.10
CA GLY A 349 6.75 -10.05 -12.68
C GLY A 349 5.78 -10.48 -13.76
N VAL A 350 4.59 -10.82 -13.28
CA VAL A 350 3.41 -11.11 -14.11
C VAL A 350 2.26 -10.21 -13.69
N MET A 351 1.51 -9.72 -14.65
CA MET A 351 0.24 -9.04 -14.48
C MET A 351 -0.85 -9.84 -15.19
N LEU A 352 -1.90 -10.17 -14.45
CA LEU A 352 -3.16 -10.70 -14.97
C LEU A 352 -4.13 -9.53 -15.08
N PHE A 353 -4.76 -9.33 -16.23
CA PHE A 353 -5.66 -8.21 -16.48
C PHE A 353 -6.92 -8.65 -17.22
N GLY A 354 -7.90 -7.73 -17.36
CA GLY A 354 -9.22 -8.09 -17.84
C GLY A 354 -9.87 -9.08 -16.88
N LEU A 355 -9.81 -8.76 -15.55
CA LEU A 355 -10.38 -9.63 -14.53
C LEU A 355 -11.89 -9.51 -14.56
N GLU A 356 -12.57 -10.66 -14.63
CA GLU A 356 -14.02 -10.78 -14.61
C GLU A 356 -14.46 -11.88 -13.64
N PRO A 357 -15.68 -11.81 -13.08
CA PRO A 357 -16.23 -12.88 -12.25
C PRO A 357 -16.25 -14.21 -13.01
N ASP A 358 -15.98 -15.32 -12.30
CA ASP A 358 -16.13 -16.66 -12.82
C ASP A 358 -17.62 -17.00 -13.01
N GLN A 359 -18.15 -16.61 -14.17
CA GLN A 359 -19.51 -16.98 -14.57
C GLN A 359 -19.48 -18.28 -15.37
N PRO A 360 -20.46 -19.17 -15.20
CA PRO A 360 -20.59 -20.34 -16.07
C PRO A 360 -20.71 -19.87 -17.53
N SER A 361 -19.74 -20.20 -18.37
CA SER A 361 -19.81 -19.88 -19.78
C SER A 361 -20.87 -20.80 -20.43
N TRP A 362 -21.87 -20.21 -21.06
CA TRP A 362 -22.88 -20.93 -21.88
C TRP A 362 -22.32 -21.46 -23.20
N ASN A 363 -21.03 -21.25 -23.47
CA ASN A 363 -20.37 -21.75 -24.68
C ASN A 363 -20.10 -23.25 -24.56
N MET A 364 -21.01 -24.04 -25.14
CA MET A 364 -20.94 -25.51 -25.19
C MET A 364 -19.87 -26.09 -26.12
N ASP A 365 -19.06 -25.28 -26.80
CA ASP A 365 -18.19 -25.73 -27.90
C ASP A 365 -16.69 -25.85 -27.57
N THR A 366 -16.27 -25.75 -26.33
CA THR A 366 -14.87 -25.99 -26.02
C THR A 366 -14.67 -27.42 -25.53
N ALA A 367 -14.09 -28.25 -26.39
CA ALA A 367 -13.65 -29.62 -26.07
C ALA A 367 -12.55 -29.69 -24.98
N TRP A 368 -12.21 -28.58 -24.40
CA TRP A 368 -11.23 -28.47 -23.31
C TRP A 368 -11.93 -28.14 -22.00
N GLN A 369 -12.13 -29.14 -21.17
CA GLN A 369 -12.57 -28.93 -19.81
C GLN A 369 -11.34 -28.53 -18.95
N PRO A 370 -11.40 -27.37 -18.29
CA PRO A 370 -10.36 -27.02 -17.33
C PRO A 370 -10.23 -28.14 -16.33
N ARG A 371 -9.00 -28.40 -15.85
CA ARG A 371 -8.71 -29.41 -14.80
C ARG A 371 -9.33 -29.00 -13.47
N ALA A 372 -10.63 -28.72 -13.48
CA ALA A 372 -11.38 -28.11 -12.39
C ALA A 372 -11.26 -28.92 -11.09
N GLU A 373 -11.39 -30.23 -11.17
CA GLU A 373 -11.25 -31.11 -10.02
C GLU A 373 -9.84 -31.08 -9.41
N LEU A 374 -8.80 -31.09 -10.26
CA LEU A 374 -7.42 -30.98 -9.80
C LEU A 374 -7.13 -29.61 -9.16
N GLN A 375 -7.60 -28.55 -9.78
CA GLN A 375 -7.46 -27.19 -9.23
C GLN A 375 -8.22 -27.03 -7.90
N GLN A 376 -9.40 -27.64 -7.80
CA GLN A 376 -10.18 -27.66 -6.57
C GLN A 376 -9.48 -28.45 -5.47
N ALA A 377 -8.92 -29.62 -5.79
CA ALA A 377 -8.13 -30.42 -4.87
C ALA A 377 -6.90 -29.65 -4.36
N ILE A 378 -6.15 -28.98 -5.25
CA ILE A 378 -5.00 -28.15 -4.88
C ILE A 378 -5.44 -27.03 -3.92
N THR A 379 -6.52 -26.33 -4.25
CA THR A 379 -7.06 -25.24 -3.42
C THR A 379 -7.47 -25.77 -2.03
N GLY A 380 -8.16 -26.90 -1.97
CA GLY A 380 -8.57 -27.53 -0.71
C GLY A 380 -7.39 -27.94 0.16
N LEU A 381 -6.35 -28.53 -0.43
CA LEU A 381 -5.12 -28.89 0.30
C LEU A 381 -4.38 -27.64 0.82
N GLN A 382 -4.31 -26.57 0.02
CA GLN A 382 -3.68 -25.31 0.45
C GLN A 382 -4.45 -24.58 1.55
N GLN A 383 -5.79 -24.67 1.55
CA GLN A 383 -6.64 -24.13 2.63
C GLN A 383 -6.42 -24.89 3.94
N ARG A 384 -6.32 -26.22 3.87
CA ARG A 384 -6.19 -27.10 5.06
C ARG A 384 -4.78 -27.10 5.66
N TRP A 385 -3.74 -27.10 4.83
CA TRP A 385 -2.35 -27.35 5.23
C TRP A 385 -1.42 -26.14 4.99
N GLY A 386 -1.95 -25.04 4.48
CA GLY A 386 -1.19 -23.85 4.15
C GLY A 386 -0.65 -23.85 2.71
N ARG A 387 -0.31 -22.64 2.24
CA ARG A 387 0.04 -22.37 0.83
C ARG A 387 1.28 -23.10 0.31
N ASN A 388 2.17 -23.51 1.20
CA ASN A 388 3.45 -24.11 0.81
C ASN A 388 3.40 -25.65 0.75
N VAL A 389 2.26 -26.26 1.03
CA VAL A 389 2.10 -27.72 1.06
C VAL A 389 2.28 -28.35 -0.32
N LEU A 390 1.87 -27.64 -1.37
CA LEU A 390 2.04 -28.05 -2.76
C LEU A 390 2.82 -26.97 -3.53
N GLN A 391 3.87 -27.39 -4.22
CA GLN A 391 4.65 -26.56 -5.10
C GLN A 391 4.79 -27.24 -6.47
N LEU A 392 4.70 -26.46 -7.53
CA LEU A 392 4.95 -26.97 -8.87
C LEU A 392 6.45 -27.32 -9.00
N ALA A 393 6.76 -28.48 -9.55
CA ALA A 393 8.14 -29.02 -9.61
C ALA A 393 9.16 -28.03 -10.17
N HIS A 394 8.81 -27.27 -11.20
CA HIS A 394 9.67 -26.27 -11.80
C HIS A 394 9.96 -25.06 -10.90
N THR A 395 9.16 -24.84 -9.81
CA THR A 395 9.38 -23.73 -8.85
C THR A 395 10.38 -24.10 -7.74
N LEU A 396 10.74 -25.36 -7.60
CA LEU A 396 11.61 -25.86 -6.51
C LEU A 396 13.07 -25.41 -6.66
N THR A 397 13.56 -25.20 -7.89
CA THR A 397 14.98 -24.89 -8.17
C THR A 397 15.37 -23.42 -7.95
N ALA A 398 14.46 -22.56 -7.52
CA ALA A 398 14.66 -21.11 -7.53
C ALA A 398 15.17 -20.54 -6.20
N ALA A 399 16.12 -21.16 -5.55
CA ALA A 399 16.75 -20.60 -4.33
C ALA A 399 17.41 -19.24 -4.57
N LYS A 400 17.99 -18.99 -5.74
CA LYS A 400 18.67 -17.74 -6.10
C LYS A 400 17.76 -16.51 -6.24
N GLY A 401 16.47 -16.68 -6.50
CA GLY A 401 15.50 -15.58 -6.67
C GLY A 401 14.74 -15.20 -5.39
N LEU A 402 15.11 -15.75 -4.22
CA LEU A 402 14.46 -15.39 -2.96
C LEU A 402 14.87 -13.99 -2.51
N PRO A 403 13.95 -13.19 -1.96
CA PRO A 403 14.27 -11.89 -1.40
C PRO A 403 15.17 -12.05 -0.17
N LEU A 404 16.13 -11.15 -0.01
CA LEU A 404 16.91 -11.02 1.21
C LEU A 404 16.01 -10.43 2.31
N GLN A 405 16.08 -11.01 3.51
CA GLN A 405 15.40 -10.55 4.72
C GLN A 405 16.27 -10.91 5.93
N GLN A 406 17.43 -10.23 6.03
CA GLN A 406 18.47 -10.58 7.02
C GLN A 406 18.15 -10.11 8.44
N HIS A 407 17.24 -9.13 8.57
CA HIS A 407 16.89 -8.48 9.83
C HIS A 407 15.38 -8.63 10.15
N ARG A 408 14.73 -9.72 9.67
CA ARG A 408 13.30 -9.90 9.92
C ARG A 408 13.07 -10.28 11.37
N SER A 409 12.16 -9.56 12.03
CA SER A 409 11.64 -9.90 13.36
C SER A 409 10.82 -11.20 13.33
N PRO A 410 10.63 -11.88 14.47
CA PRO A 410 9.70 -12.99 14.57
C PRO A 410 8.26 -12.60 14.20
N ARG A 411 7.49 -13.58 13.75
CA ARG A 411 6.07 -13.41 13.42
C ARG A 411 5.20 -13.58 14.67
N TYR A 412 5.38 -12.69 15.61
CA TYR A 412 4.84 -12.75 16.98
C TYR A 412 3.34 -13.04 17.05
N THR A 413 2.54 -12.57 16.11
CA THR A 413 1.07 -12.69 16.14
C THR A 413 0.50 -13.73 15.18
N THR A 414 1.34 -14.26 14.27
CA THR A 414 0.87 -15.14 13.19
C THR A 414 1.57 -16.50 13.16
N GLN A 415 2.51 -16.76 14.08
CA GLN A 415 3.20 -18.03 14.17
C GLN A 415 3.56 -18.38 15.63
N TRP A 416 2.94 -19.43 16.18
CA TRP A 416 3.12 -19.85 17.56
C TRP A 416 4.57 -20.18 17.94
N SER A 417 5.33 -20.79 17.04
CA SER A 417 6.74 -21.16 17.28
C SER A 417 7.69 -19.95 17.34
N GLU A 418 7.23 -18.77 16.98
CA GLU A 418 8.00 -17.53 16.99
C GLU A 418 7.55 -16.56 18.11
N LEU A 419 6.71 -17.02 19.06
CA LEU A 419 6.31 -16.24 20.23
C LEU A 419 7.51 -15.95 21.14
N PRO A 420 7.56 -14.78 21.81
CA PRO A 420 8.57 -14.49 22.81
C PRO A 420 8.49 -15.50 23.96
N VAL A 421 9.63 -16.08 24.32
CA VAL A 421 9.74 -16.96 25.50
C VAL A 421 10.19 -16.09 26.67
N ILE A 422 9.35 -15.97 27.70
CA ILE A 422 9.67 -15.29 28.95
C ILE A 422 10.32 -16.31 29.85
N GLY A 423 11.61 -16.14 30.14
CA GLY A 423 12.28 -16.91 31.19
C GLY A 423 11.81 -16.39 32.57
N LEU A 424 11.23 -17.26 33.37
CA LEU A 424 11.05 -17.02 34.81
C LEU A 424 12.43 -17.15 35.46
N HIS A 425 13.05 -16.02 35.78
CA HIS A 425 14.26 -15.96 36.62
C HIS A 425 13.87 -15.68 38.05
#